data_1d9cb44491663efe49ddd9c3e5a188a5
#
_entry.id   1d9cb44491663efe49ddd9c3e5a188a5
#
_cell.length_a   1.000
_cell.length_b   1.000
_cell.length_c   1.000
_cell.angle_alpha   90.00
_cell.angle_beta   90.00
_cell.angle_gamma   90.00
#
_symmetry.space_group_name_H-M   'P 1'
#
loop_
_entity.id
_entity.type
_entity.pdbx_description
1 polymer ?
#
loop_
_entity_poly.entity_id
_entity_poly.type
_entity_poly.pdbx_seq_one_letter_code
_entity_poly.pdbx_strand_id
1 'polypeptide(L)'
;MSGVVKRSGLQQQIINFYRECFRAAREKPKATRPRFHQFIRQEFRKHDIRKNDFATIEYMLRKGQRQLEAYRKPTIQDIHI
;
A
#
# COMPACT_ATOMS: atom_id res chain seq x y z
N MET A 1 -12.17 24.97 -10.49
CA MET A 1 -11.54 24.65 -10.36
C MET A 1 -10.84 24.20 -11.03
N SER A 2 -10.70 24.31 -11.26
CA SER A 2 -10.32 24.19 -12.00
C SER A 2 -9.11 23.81 -12.42
N GLY A 3 -8.48 23.53 -13.28
CA GLY A 3 -7.23 23.00 -13.65
C GLY A 3 -6.77 21.75 -12.91
N VAL A 4 -7.56 21.26 -12.02
CA VAL A 4 -7.21 20.09 -11.23
C VAL A 4 -7.66 18.85 -11.97
N VAL A 5 -6.71 17.96 -12.25
CA VAL A 5 -7.02 16.67 -12.83
C VAL A 5 -7.70 15.83 -11.78
N LYS A 6 -8.93 15.47 -12.03
CA LYS A 6 -9.67 14.62 -11.10
C LYS A 6 -9.20 13.17 -11.25
N ARG A 7 -8.77 12.60 -10.14
CA ARG A 7 -8.50 11.18 -10.10
C ARG A 7 -9.80 10.43 -9.90
N SER A 8 -9.89 9.22 -10.44
CA SER A 8 -11.03 8.37 -10.15
C SER A 8 -11.04 8.05 -8.66
N GLY A 9 -12.22 7.70 -8.13
CA GLY A 9 -12.33 7.31 -6.73
C GLY A 9 -11.40 6.16 -6.38
N LEU A 10 -11.27 5.20 -7.29
CA LEU A 10 -10.39 4.05 -7.09
C LEU A 10 -8.93 4.46 -7.06
N GLN A 11 -8.50 5.35 -7.95
CA GLN A 11 -7.14 5.85 -7.95
C GLN A 11 -6.80 6.55 -6.64
N GLN A 12 -7.74 7.33 -6.13
CA GLN A 12 -7.54 8.02 -4.86
C GLN A 12 -7.44 7.03 -3.71
N GLN A 13 -8.24 5.98 -3.72
CA GLN A 13 -8.17 4.92 -2.70
C GLN A 13 -6.81 4.23 -2.69
N ILE A 14 -6.26 3.98 -3.88
CA ILE A 14 -4.93 3.35 -3.99
C ILE A 14 -3.86 4.25 -3.41
N ILE A 15 -3.89 5.53 -3.72
CA ILE A 15 -2.93 6.49 -3.19
C ILE A 15 -3.03 6.58 -1.67
N ASN A 16 -4.25 6.64 -1.16
CA ASN A 16 -4.48 6.67 0.28
C ASN A 16 -3.96 5.42 0.95
N PHE A 17 -4.19 4.26 0.35
CA PHE A 17 -3.70 3.00 0.86
C PHE A 17 -2.18 2.95 0.89
N TYR A 18 -1.52 3.42 -0.17
CA TYR A 18 -0.07 3.49 -0.22
C TYR A 18 0.48 4.32 0.92
N ARG A 19 -0.11 5.49 1.16
CA ARG A 19 0.27 6.35 2.28
C ARG A 19 0.07 5.69 3.62
N GLU A 20 -1.03 4.96 3.80
CA GLU A 20 -1.31 4.23 5.02
C GLU A 20 -0.27 3.15 5.29
N CYS A 21 0.17 2.45 4.24
CA CYS A 21 1.22 1.44 4.38
C CYS A 21 2.50 2.06 4.94
N PHE A 22 2.90 3.24 4.44
CA PHE A 22 4.08 3.91 4.96
C PHE A 22 3.89 4.43 6.38
N ARG A 23 2.70 4.89 6.72
CA ARG A 23 2.40 5.29 8.11
C ARG A 23 2.52 4.11 9.06
N ALA A 24 2.00 2.96 8.65
CA ALA A 24 2.09 1.76 9.47
C ALA A 24 3.55 1.33 9.64
N ALA A 25 4.37 1.46 8.60
CA ALA A 25 5.77 1.13 8.67
C ALA A 25 6.53 2.00 9.67
N ARG A 26 6.11 3.23 9.88
CA ARG A 26 6.72 4.13 10.86
C ARG A 26 6.57 3.63 12.29
N GLU A 27 5.56 2.81 12.55
CA GLU A 27 5.32 2.25 13.88
C GLU A 27 6.24 1.06 14.17
N LYS A 28 6.94 0.57 13.14
CA LYS A 28 7.84 -0.56 13.28
C LYS A 28 9.21 -0.13 13.80
N PRO A 29 10.01 -1.08 14.36
CA PRO A 29 11.35 -0.74 14.83
C PRO A 29 12.17 -0.08 13.75
N LYS A 30 12.97 0.89 14.16
CA LYS A 30 13.77 1.69 13.22
C LYS A 30 14.67 0.84 12.34
N ALA A 31 15.21 -0.23 12.90
CA ALA A 31 16.12 -1.12 12.17
C ALA A 31 15.41 -1.88 11.04
N THR A 32 14.12 -2.14 11.17
CA THR A 32 13.38 -2.94 10.18
C THR A 32 12.53 -2.10 9.24
N ARG A 33 12.39 -0.79 9.49
CA ARG A 33 11.61 0.10 8.62
C ARG A 33 12.01 0.06 7.16
N PRO A 34 13.31 0.07 6.82
CA PRO A 34 13.70 0.01 5.40
C PRO A 34 13.18 -1.22 4.69
N ARG A 35 13.11 -2.35 5.39
CA ARG A 35 12.56 -3.58 4.81
C ARG A 35 11.07 -3.45 4.54
N PHE A 36 10.32 -2.84 5.45
CA PHE A 36 8.90 -2.59 5.23
C PHE A 36 8.69 -1.64 4.06
N HIS A 37 9.48 -0.59 3.95
CA HIS A 37 9.41 0.34 2.82
C HIS A 37 9.71 -0.36 1.50
N GLN A 38 10.73 -1.18 1.47
CA GLN A 38 11.10 -1.94 0.29
C GLN A 38 9.98 -2.90 -0.13
N PHE A 39 9.42 -3.60 0.83
CA PHE A 39 8.31 -4.52 0.58
C PHE A 39 7.11 -3.79 -0.01
N ILE A 40 6.76 -2.65 0.55
CA ILE A 40 5.63 -1.85 0.06
C ILE A 40 5.88 -1.44 -1.39
N ARG A 41 7.05 -0.93 -1.70
CA ARG A 41 7.39 -0.51 -3.05
C ARG A 41 7.37 -1.67 -4.03
N GLN A 42 7.89 -2.83 -3.63
CA GLN A 42 7.89 -4.01 -4.49
C GLN A 42 6.48 -4.49 -4.79
N GLU A 43 5.61 -4.52 -3.79
CA GLU A 43 4.23 -4.95 -4.00
C GLU A 43 3.48 -4.02 -4.93
N PHE A 44 3.68 -2.73 -4.81
CA PHE A 44 3.02 -1.78 -5.71
C PHE A 44 3.57 -1.81 -7.13
N ARG A 45 4.86 -2.12 -7.30
CA ARG A 45 5.44 -2.31 -8.63
C ARG A 45 5.00 -3.59 -9.29
N LYS A 46 4.85 -4.64 -8.50
CA LYS A 46 4.44 -5.96 -8.97
C LYS A 46 3.08 -5.91 -9.63
N HIS A 47 2.22 -5.04 -9.14
CA HIS A 47 0.88 -4.86 -9.65
C HIS A 47 0.83 -3.55 -10.44
N ASP A 48 0.97 -3.65 -11.76
CA ASP A 48 0.90 -2.47 -12.61
C ASP A 48 -0.54 -1.98 -12.68
N ILE A 49 -0.85 -1.04 -11.81
CA ILE A 49 -2.20 -0.51 -11.64
C ILE A 49 -2.74 0.12 -12.92
N ARG A 50 -1.85 0.67 -13.74
CA ARG A 50 -2.25 1.34 -14.97
C ARG A 50 -2.79 0.38 -16.03
N LYS A 51 -2.34 -0.86 -15.99
CA LYS A 51 -2.70 -1.87 -17.00
C LYS A 51 -3.79 -2.83 -16.53
N ASN A 52 -4.14 -2.78 -15.26
CA ASN A 52 -5.14 -3.67 -14.71
C ASN A 52 -6.52 -3.06 -14.83
N ASP A 53 -7.52 -3.93 -14.96
CA ASP A 53 -8.90 -3.47 -15.01
C ASP A 53 -9.39 -3.11 -13.61
N PHE A 54 -10.54 -2.48 -13.56
CA PHE A 54 -11.15 -1.97 -12.34
C PHE A 54 -11.36 -3.07 -11.30
N ALA A 55 -11.91 -4.21 -11.73
CA ALA A 55 -12.22 -5.30 -10.80
C ALA A 55 -10.95 -5.89 -10.19
N THR A 56 -9.91 -6.04 -11.00
CA THR A 56 -8.62 -6.54 -10.52
C THR A 56 -8.01 -5.60 -9.50
N ILE A 57 -8.08 -4.30 -9.76
CA ILE A 57 -7.53 -3.29 -8.83
C ILE A 57 -8.30 -3.31 -7.52
N GLU A 58 -9.64 -3.41 -7.56
CA GLU A 58 -10.44 -3.52 -6.33
C GLU A 58 -10.06 -4.74 -5.52
N TYR A 59 -9.91 -5.87 -6.18
CA TYR A 59 -9.51 -7.11 -5.51
C TYR A 59 -8.17 -6.96 -4.83
N MET A 60 -7.18 -6.39 -5.53
CA MET A 60 -5.85 -6.19 -4.98
C MET A 60 -5.86 -5.23 -3.80
N LEU A 61 -6.69 -4.20 -3.88
CA LEU A 61 -6.82 -3.23 -2.80
C LEU A 61 -7.37 -3.89 -1.54
N ARG A 62 -8.42 -4.70 -1.66
CA ARG A 62 -8.99 -5.43 -0.52
C ARG A 62 -7.99 -6.40 0.10
N LYS A 63 -7.28 -7.13 -0.75
CA LYS A 63 -6.26 -8.07 -0.30
C LYS A 63 -5.14 -7.34 0.42
N GLY A 64 -4.69 -6.22 -0.13
CA GLY A 64 -3.65 -5.41 0.47
C GLY A 64 -4.06 -4.83 1.82
N GLN A 65 -5.30 -4.39 1.94
CA GLN A 65 -5.81 -3.87 3.21
C GLN A 65 -5.82 -4.92 4.30
N ARG A 66 -6.17 -6.16 3.97
CA ARG A 66 -6.11 -7.27 4.93
C ARG A 66 -4.68 -7.56 5.36
N GLN A 67 -3.75 -7.54 4.41
CA GLN A 67 -2.34 -7.73 4.71
C GLN A 67 -1.81 -6.61 5.61
N LEU A 68 -2.22 -5.38 5.35
CA LEU A 68 -1.80 -4.24 6.16
C LEU A 68 -2.26 -4.40 7.60
N GLU A 69 -3.50 -4.83 7.82
CA GLU A 69 -4.01 -5.07 9.16
C GLU A 69 -3.17 -6.11 9.90
N ALA A 70 -2.77 -7.17 9.20
CA ALA A 70 -1.91 -8.19 9.79
C ALA A 70 -0.54 -7.62 10.19
N TYR A 71 0.06 -6.80 9.32
CA TYR A 71 1.38 -6.22 9.59
C TYR A 71 1.34 -5.12 10.64
N ARG A 72 0.19 -4.53 10.90
CA ARG A 72 0.05 -3.51 11.96
C ARG A 72 0.14 -4.10 13.36
N LYS A 73 -0.01 -5.39 13.51
CA LYS A 73 0.08 -6.03 14.82
C LYS A 73 1.47 -5.78 15.42
N PRO A 74 1.54 -5.40 16.70
CA PRO A 74 2.84 -5.12 17.34
C PRO A 74 3.77 -6.33 17.35
N THR A 75 3.22 -7.54 17.26
CA THR A 75 4.03 -8.76 17.22
C THR A 75 4.80 -8.91 15.91
N ILE A 76 4.39 -8.22 14.85
CA ILE A 76 5.07 -8.25 13.56
C ILE A 76 6.06 -7.10 13.52
N GLN A 77 7.32 -7.37 13.85
CA GLN A 77 8.36 -6.35 13.93
C GLN A 77 9.30 -6.33 12.74
N ASP A 78 9.26 -7.34 11.91
CA ASP A 78 10.11 -7.44 10.72
C ASP A 78 9.35 -8.15 9.62
N ILE A 79 9.86 -8.05 8.41
CA ILE A 79 9.27 -8.68 7.25
C ILE A 79 10.39 -9.27 6.38
N HIS A 80 10.15 -10.48 5.87
CA HIS A 80 11.07 -11.12 4.96
C HIS A 80 10.77 -10.68 3.53
N ILE A 81 11.79 -10.26 2.85
CA ILE A 81 11.69 -9.78 1.47
C ILE A 81 12.32 -10.80 0.53
#